data_436367287a7b6384ba72a916fe37d011
#
_entry.id   436367287a7b6384ba72a916fe37d011
#
_cell.length_a   1.000
_cell.length_b   1.000
_cell.length_c   1.000
_cell.angle_alpha   90.00
_cell.angle_beta   90.00
_cell.angle_gamma   90.00
#
_symmetry.space_group_name_H-M   'P 1'
#
loop_
_entity.id
_entity.type
_entity.pdbx_description
1 polymer ?
#
loop_
_entity_poly.entity_id
_entity_poly.type
_entity_poly.pdbx_seq_one_letter_code
_entity_poly.pdbx_strand_id
1 'polypeptide(L)'
;MRRERGAVLLVALAVLSALVGTMAVIASNQRVAIKAQINRGQEVRARLAAEAGIQRALAELQLYVDAGQVSTATLADDWAILGTEGGEKFVLQANSYRMQIVDGSSLININTASQEQLERMPLTSEQIDSLLDWRSAELEARPEGAKDEYYNSLEVPYNAKLRRFDSLDELILVKGFTARAVFEPQEDVEFGSFLVTGPNGEIPAIADVSVIDSRSSNVGADGQAKLNVNTASAQQMVQRGIPNNIATAIVQRRNTQGTFTQLGDVLRVQGVNAQNAAAIVDNLWISGATTVEGRINVNTASELVLSTLPGMEPDVAAAIVGRQNTAVQSLSELLSIPGFGLEVLQQTVDRLTTGTQVFLVRVIGVAGDTQVALQATLVIDAEGPNVLKIERMPFENM
;
A
#
# COMPACT_ATOMS: atom_id res chain seq x y z
N MET A 1 82.58 -30.65 -0.36
CA MET A 1 81.39 -31.47 -0.05
C MET A 1 80.46 -30.95 1.04
N ARG A 2 80.86 -30.29 2.14
CA ARG A 2 79.93 -29.79 3.19
C ARG A 2 79.09 -28.58 2.73
N ARG A 3 79.57 -27.69 1.85
CA ARG A 3 78.84 -26.48 1.41
C ARG A 3 77.70 -26.80 0.43
N GLU A 4 77.82 -27.81 -0.39
CA GLU A 4 76.80 -28.23 -1.38
C GLU A 4 75.57 -28.88 -0.71
N ARG A 5 75.81 -29.62 0.40
CA ARG A 5 74.68 -30.23 1.17
C ARG A 5 73.80 -29.19 1.85
N GLY A 6 74.38 -28.05 2.26
CA GLY A 6 73.61 -26.95 2.86
C GLY A 6 72.72 -26.20 1.83
N ALA A 7 73.23 -26.01 0.59
CA ALA A 7 72.47 -25.38 -0.49
C ALA A 7 71.26 -26.24 -0.96
N VAL A 8 71.44 -27.55 -1.05
CA VAL A 8 70.34 -28.48 -1.42
C VAL A 8 69.26 -28.47 -0.33
N LEU A 9 69.63 -28.40 0.96
CA LEU A 9 68.66 -28.32 2.05
C LEU A 9 67.84 -27.04 2.01
N LEU A 10 68.48 -25.89 1.72
CA LEU A 10 67.80 -24.60 1.56
C LEU A 10 66.83 -24.59 0.38
N VAL A 11 67.22 -25.15 -0.75
CA VAL A 11 66.34 -25.26 -1.93
C VAL A 11 65.15 -26.17 -1.61
N ALA A 12 65.39 -27.32 -0.97
CA ALA A 12 64.32 -28.23 -0.59
C ALA A 12 63.33 -27.55 0.42
N LEU A 13 63.84 -26.77 1.38
CA LEU A 13 63.04 -26.03 2.31
C LEU A 13 62.22 -24.92 1.62
N ALA A 14 62.81 -24.23 0.64
CA ALA A 14 62.13 -23.21 -0.14
C ALA A 14 61.00 -23.81 -0.99
N VAL A 15 61.22 -24.95 -1.62
CA VAL A 15 60.22 -25.68 -2.40
C VAL A 15 59.10 -26.21 -1.52
N LEU A 16 59.42 -26.75 -0.35
CA LEU A 16 58.43 -27.19 0.63
C LEU A 16 57.57 -26.02 1.14
N SER A 17 58.19 -24.91 1.45
CA SER A 17 57.46 -23.69 1.88
C SER A 17 56.54 -23.15 0.80
N ALA A 18 56.99 -23.15 -0.47
CA ALA A 18 56.15 -22.75 -1.62
C ALA A 18 54.96 -23.70 -1.80
N LEU A 19 55.20 -25.04 -1.68
CA LEU A 19 54.14 -26.05 -1.75
C LEU A 19 53.09 -25.90 -0.63
N VAL A 20 53.53 -25.69 0.60
CA VAL A 20 52.65 -25.43 1.75
C VAL A 20 51.86 -24.13 1.52
N GLY A 21 52.52 -23.08 1.03
CA GLY A 21 51.85 -21.82 0.70
C GLY A 21 50.75 -22.00 -0.39
N THR A 22 51.10 -22.71 -1.49
CA THR A 22 50.10 -23.00 -2.55
C THR A 22 48.94 -23.86 -2.05
N MET A 23 49.20 -24.89 -1.23
CA MET A 23 48.15 -25.72 -0.61
C MET A 23 47.24 -24.88 0.29
N ALA A 24 47.78 -23.95 1.08
CA ALA A 24 47.01 -23.07 1.94
C ALA A 24 46.07 -22.14 1.13
N VAL A 25 46.57 -21.59 0.03
CA VAL A 25 45.76 -20.75 -0.90
C VAL A 25 44.67 -21.60 -1.57
N ILE A 26 44.95 -22.81 -2.04
CA ILE A 26 43.95 -23.70 -2.64
C ILE A 26 42.90 -24.07 -1.61
N ALA A 27 43.29 -24.46 -0.40
CA ALA A 27 42.35 -24.79 0.69
C ALA A 27 41.48 -23.61 1.08
N SER A 28 42.04 -22.40 1.12
CA SER A 28 41.25 -21.17 1.38
C SER A 28 40.21 -20.90 0.29
N ASN A 29 40.61 -21.00 -0.98
CA ASN A 29 39.73 -20.80 -2.13
C ASN A 29 38.61 -21.86 -2.15
N GLN A 30 38.91 -23.11 -1.85
CA GLN A 30 37.91 -24.19 -1.75
C GLN A 30 36.89 -23.89 -0.62
N ARG A 31 37.34 -23.41 0.57
CA ARG A 31 36.44 -23.06 1.65
C ARG A 31 35.48 -21.92 1.25
N VAL A 32 36.00 -20.90 0.56
CA VAL A 32 35.18 -19.78 0.05
C VAL A 32 34.16 -20.29 -0.96
N ALA A 33 34.58 -21.15 -1.90
CA ALA A 33 33.69 -21.73 -2.91
C ALA A 33 32.58 -22.58 -2.29
N ILE A 34 32.92 -23.45 -1.32
CA ILE A 34 31.95 -24.28 -0.59
C ILE A 34 30.97 -23.38 0.19
N LYS A 35 31.45 -22.36 0.91
CA LYS A 35 30.60 -21.44 1.64
C LYS A 35 29.65 -20.67 0.71
N ALA A 36 30.14 -20.20 -0.44
CA ALA A 36 29.31 -19.57 -1.45
C ALA A 36 28.23 -20.50 -2.00
N GLN A 37 28.54 -21.79 -2.21
CA GLN A 37 27.56 -22.78 -2.66
C GLN A 37 26.51 -23.09 -1.58
N ILE A 38 26.92 -23.19 -0.31
CA ILE A 38 25.99 -23.36 0.82
C ILE A 38 25.04 -22.15 0.92
N ASN A 39 25.57 -20.93 0.86
CA ASN A 39 24.77 -19.70 0.92
C ASN A 39 23.75 -19.63 -0.24
N ARG A 40 24.15 -19.95 -1.46
CA ARG A 40 23.21 -20.04 -2.61
C ARG A 40 22.10 -21.07 -2.36
N GLY A 41 22.46 -22.24 -1.82
CA GLY A 41 21.47 -23.27 -1.47
C GLY A 41 20.54 -22.83 -0.35
N GLN A 42 21.01 -22.04 0.61
CA GLN A 42 20.20 -21.45 1.67
C GLN A 42 19.29 -20.35 1.10
N GLU A 43 19.80 -19.48 0.22
CA GLU A 43 18.99 -18.43 -0.41
C GLU A 43 17.79 -19.01 -1.19
N VAL A 44 18.04 -20.07 -2.00
CA VAL A 44 16.94 -20.75 -2.71
C VAL A 44 15.90 -21.32 -1.74
N ARG A 45 16.35 -21.95 -0.65
CA ARG A 45 15.42 -22.53 0.36
C ARG A 45 14.68 -21.43 1.13
N ALA A 46 15.34 -20.34 1.48
CA ALA A 46 14.70 -19.19 2.14
C ALA A 46 13.64 -18.57 1.21
N ARG A 47 13.95 -18.41 -0.09
CA ARG A 47 13.00 -17.95 -1.08
C ARG A 47 11.79 -18.87 -1.21
N LEU A 48 12.00 -20.18 -1.31
CA LEU A 48 10.89 -21.16 -1.34
C LEU A 48 10.03 -21.12 -0.07
N ALA A 49 10.64 -20.86 1.10
CA ALA A 49 9.90 -20.68 2.34
C ALA A 49 9.06 -19.38 2.29
N ALA A 50 9.58 -18.28 1.74
CA ALA A 50 8.81 -17.05 1.55
C ALA A 50 7.65 -17.26 0.55
N GLU A 51 7.90 -17.94 -0.57
CA GLU A 51 6.86 -18.27 -1.56
C GLU A 51 5.76 -19.15 -0.94
N ALA A 52 6.10 -20.08 -0.02
CA ALA A 52 5.11 -20.86 0.71
C ALA A 52 4.22 -19.98 1.62
N GLY A 53 4.76 -18.91 2.21
CA GLY A 53 3.98 -17.91 2.94
C GLY A 53 2.99 -17.17 2.04
N ILE A 54 3.39 -16.81 0.81
CA ILE A 54 2.48 -16.20 -0.17
C ILE A 54 1.34 -17.17 -0.53
N GLN A 55 1.65 -18.46 -0.74
CA GLN A 55 0.61 -19.48 -1.01
C GLN A 55 -0.33 -19.67 0.17
N ARG A 56 0.17 -19.56 1.42
CA ARG A 56 -0.67 -19.58 2.61
C ARG A 56 -1.62 -18.38 2.65
N ALA A 57 -1.14 -17.18 2.32
CA ALA A 57 -1.97 -15.98 2.22
C ALA A 57 -3.07 -16.12 1.16
N LEU A 58 -2.74 -16.67 -0.01
CA LEU A 58 -3.75 -16.94 -1.05
C LEU A 58 -4.85 -17.87 -0.55
N ALA A 59 -4.49 -18.93 0.16
CA ALA A 59 -5.46 -19.86 0.72
C ALA A 59 -6.35 -19.19 1.78
N GLU A 60 -5.79 -18.33 2.62
CA GLU A 60 -6.55 -17.59 3.63
C GLU A 60 -7.52 -16.59 2.99
N LEU A 61 -7.05 -15.84 1.99
CA LEU A 61 -7.90 -14.91 1.25
C LEU A 61 -8.98 -15.63 0.43
N GLN A 62 -8.74 -16.87 -0.01
CA GLN A 62 -9.79 -17.68 -0.63
C GLN A 62 -10.91 -18.01 0.37
N LEU A 63 -10.55 -18.38 1.61
CA LEU A 63 -11.55 -18.60 2.67
C LEU A 63 -12.35 -17.33 2.98
N TYR A 64 -11.67 -16.17 3.01
CA TYR A 64 -12.31 -14.86 3.18
C TYR A 64 -13.32 -14.56 2.06
N VAL A 65 -12.97 -14.86 0.79
CA VAL A 65 -13.89 -14.72 -0.36
C VAL A 65 -15.07 -15.66 -0.23
N ASP A 66 -14.82 -16.94 0.09
CA ASP A 66 -15.86 -17.97 0.22
C ASP A 66 -16.85 -17.64 1.36
N ALA A 67 -16.40 -16.94 2.40
CA ALA A 67 -17.25 -16.43 3.46
C ALA A 67 -18.09 -15.20 3.06
N GLY A 68 -17.90 -14.63 1.87
CA GLY A 68 -18.64 -13.49 1.35
C GLY A 68 -18.32 -12.15 2.02
N GLN A 69 -17.17 -12.03 2.66
CA GLN A 69 -16.79 -10.86 3.49
C GLN A 69 -16.12 -9.73 2.70
N VAL A 70 -15.90 -9.85 1.40
CA VAL A 70 -15.10 -8.92 0.56
C VAL A 70 -15.60 -7.46 0.59
N SER A 71 -16.88 -7.23 0.91
CA SER A 71 -17.46 -5.89 1.01
C SER A 71 -17.09 -5.14 2.28
N THR A 72 -16.64 -5.85 3.32
CA THR A 72 -16.25 -5.28 4.60
C THR A 72 -15.00 -5.99 5.12
N ALA A 73 -13.86 -5.32 5.09
CA ALA A 73 -12.59 -5.84 5.56
C ALA A 73 -12.19 -5.16 6.88
N THR A 74 -11.80 -5.94 7.87
CA THR A 74 -11.50 -5.47 9.23
C THR A 74 -10.20 -6.07 9.78
N LEU A 75 -9.62 -5.44 10.80
CA LEU A 75 -8.45 -5.95 11.52
C LEU A 75 -8.78 -7.19 12.41
N ALA A 76 -10.07 -7.53 12.58
CA ALA A 76 -10.50 -8.72 13.30
C ALA A 76 -10.68 -9.95 12.41
N ASP A 77 -10.55 -9.81 11.08
CA ASP A 77 -10.67 -10.92 10.14
C ASP A 77 -9.46 -11.86 10.24
N ASP A 78 -9.67 -13.13 9.93
CA ASP A 78 -8.63 -14.18 10.03
C ASP A 78 -7.38 -13.83 9.21
N TRP A 79 -7.54 -13.21 8.04
CA TRP A 79 -6.42 -12.76 7.22
C TRP A 79 -5.56 -11.69 7.92
N ALA A 80 -6.17 -10.80 8.72
CA ALA A 80 -5.46 -9.71 9.40
C ALA A 80 -4.66 -10.20 10.61
N ILE A 81 -5.19 -11.20 11.32
CA ILE A 81 -4.52 -11.78 12.50
C ILE A 81 -3.54 -12.90 12.14
N LEU A 82 -3.57 -13.40 10.89
CA LEU A 82 -2.66 -14.45 10.44
C LEU A 82 -1.20 -13.97 10.48
N GLY A 83 -0.37 -14.71 11.22
CA GLY A 83 1.03 -14.38 11.40
C GLY A 83 1.31 -13.33 12.47
N THR A 84 0.28 -12.86 13.18
CA THR A 84 0.41 -11.90 14.30
C THR A 84 1.34 -10.73 13.96
N GLU A 85 0.99 -9.99 12.90
CA GLU A 85 1.77 -8.85 12.39
C GLU A 85 3.24 -9.18 12.04
N GLY A 86 3.48 -10.42 11.55
CA GLY A 86 4.83 -10.90 11.22
C GLY A 86 5.61 -11.48 12.40
N GLY A 87 5.05 -11.49 13.62
CA GLY A 87 5.69 -12.06 14.81
C GLY A 87 5.68 -13.59 14.85
N GLU A 88 4.68 -14.23 14.27
CA GLU A 88 4.53 -15.67 14.28
C GLU A 88 5.46 -16.37 13.29
N LYS A 89 6.10 -17.46 13.74
CA LYS A 89 7.01 -18.26 12.93
C LYS A 89 6.35 -19.55 12.47
N PHE A 90 6.16 -19.70 11.17
CA PHE A 90 5.68 -20.93 10.55
C PHE A 90 6.87 -21.81 10.16
N VAL A 91 6.88 -23.09 10.62
CA VAL A 91 8.00 -24.01 10.40
C VAL A 91 7.70 -24.96 9.24
N LEU A 92 8.63 -25.03 8.28
CA LEU A 92 8.61 -25.93 7.12
C LEU A 92 9.85 -26.85 7.18
N GLN A 93 9.78 -27.96 7.88
CA GLN A 93 10.92 -28.84 8.11
C GLN A 93 12.13 -28.11 8.72
N ALA A 94 13.21 -27.93 7.94
CA ALA A 94 14.43 -27.21 8.36
C ALA A 94 14.39 -25.70 8.08
N ASN A 95 13.35 -25.20 7.43
CA ASN A 95 13.18 -23.81 7.06
C ASN A 95 11.98 -23.21 7.79
N SER A 96 11.81 -21.92 7.70
CA SER A 96 10.64 -21.25 8.27
C SER A 96 10.33 -19.96 7.51
N TYR A 97 9.14 -19.42 7.76
CA TYR A 97 8.80 -18.07 7.31
C TYR A 97 8.01 -17.35 8.42
N ARG A 98 8.01 -16.03 8.32
CA ARG A 98 7.08 -15.12 9.00
C ARG A 98 6.32 -14.38 7.92
N MET A 99 5.09 -13.97 8.20
CA MET A 99 4.27 -13.27 7.23
C MET A 99 3.34 -12.27 7.89
N GLN A 100 2.95 -11.27 7.14
CA GLN A 100 1.91 -10.31 7.48
C GLN A 100 1.08 -10.05 6.23
N ILE A 101 -0.24 -9.95 6.39
CA ILE A 101 -1.16 -9.51 5.33
C ILE A 101 -1.65 -8.12 5.71
N VAL A 102 -1.52 -7.18 4.79
CA VAL A 102 -1.92 -5.78 4.97
C VAL A 102 -2.98 -5.43 3.93
N ASP A 103 -4.05 -4.78 4.36
CA ASP A 103 -5.06 -4.22 3.47
C ASP A 103 -4.45 -3.09 2.62
N GLY A 104 -4.43 -3.22 1.29
CA GLY A 104 -3.95 -2.17 0.41
C GLY A 104 -4.80 -0.90 0.46
N SER A 105 -6.08 -1.01 0.86
CA SER A 105 -6.95 0.14 1.09
C SER A 105 -6.75 0.79 2.46
N SER A 106 -5.94 0.22 3.36
CA SER A 106 -5.52 0.90 4.58
C SER A 106 -4.44 1.96 4.35
N LEU A 107 -3.88 2.04 3.13
CA LEU A 107 -2.76 2.87 2.74
C LEU A 107 -3.16 3.90 1.67
N ILE A 108 -2.35 4.96 1.54
CA ILE A 108 -2.56 6.02 0.56
C ILE A 108 -2.08 5.55 -0.81
N ASN A 109 -2.97 5.50 -1.78
CA ASN A 109 -2.59 5.17 -3.15
C ASN A 109 -1.98 6.40 -3.85
N ILE A 110 -0.66 6.41 -4.01
CA ILE A 110 0.07 7.54 -4.60
C ILE A 110 -0.29 7.79 -6.08
N ASN A 111 -0.88 6.80 -6.77
CA ASN A 111 -1.36 6.96 -8.14
C ASN A 111 -2.68 7.73 -8.24
N THR A 112 -3.47 7.78 -7.16
CA THR A 112 -4.80 8.40 -7.15
C THR A 112 -4.94 9.52 -6.12
N ALA A 113 -4.03 9.62 -5.15
CA ALA A 113 -4.04 10.67 -4.14
C ALA A 113 -4.13 12.05 -4.79
N SER A 114 -5.05 12.91 -4.33
CA SER A 114 -5.15 14.28 -4.83
C SER A 114 -4.03 15.14 -4.28
N GLN A 115 -3.79 16.28 -4.91
CA GLN A 115 -2.84 17.27 -4.40
C GLN A 115 -3.17 17.64 -2.95
N GLU A 116 -4.42 17.94 -2.63
CA GLU A 116 -4.88 18.29 -1.29
C GLU A 116 -4.61 17.18 -0.25
N GLN A 117 -4.70 15.90 -0.65
CA GLN A 117 -4.33 14.77 0.20
C GLN A 117 -2.81 14.67 0.39
N LEU A 118 -2.03 14.88 -0.68
CA LEU A 118 -0.56 14.88 -0.62
C LEU A 118 -0.03 16.03 0.24
N GLU A 119 -0.66 17.20 0.22
CA GLU A 119 -0.32 18.36 1.08
C GLU A 119 -0.50 18.08 2.58
N ARG A 120 -1.28 17.06 2.93
CA ARG A 120 -1.46 16.58 4.31
C ARG A 120 -0.52 15.44 4.68
N MET A 121 0.31 14.98 3.75
CA MET A 121 1.41 14.04 4.00
C MET A 121 2.70 14.78 4.36
N PRO A 122 3.69 14.12 4.96
CA PRO A 122 5.00 14.71 5.25
C PRO A 122 5.84 14.88 3.96
N LEU A 123 5.34 15.67 3.02
CA LEU A 123 5.96 15.95 1.74
C LEU A 123 6.18 17.46 1.57
N THR A 124 7.29 17.85 0.95
CA THR A 124 7.52 19.24 0.54
C THR A 124 6.72 19.57 -0.72
N SER A 125 6.50 20.86 -1.02
CA SER A 125 5.85 21.30 -2.24
C SER A 125 6.57 20.80 -3.50
N GLU A 126 7.92 20.77 -3.46
CA GLU A 126 8.74 20.21 -4.54
C GLU A 126 8.45 18.71 -4.76
N GLN A 127 8.34 17.94 -3.69
CA GLN A 127 8.02 16.50 -3.77
C GLN A 127 6.61 16.27 -4.32
N ILE A 128 5.63 17.06 -3.85
CA ILE A 128 4.23 16.97 -4.29
C ILE A 128 4.12 17.27 -5.78
N ASP A 129 4.64 18.42 -6.22
CA ASP A 129 4.57 18.83 -7.61
C ASP A 129 5.32 17.87 -8.54
N SER A 130 6.49 17.40 -8.12
CA SER A 130 7.29 16.43 -8.88
C SER A 130 6.62 15.07 -8.98
N LEU A 131 5.97 14.58 -7.91
CA LEU A 131 5.20 13.33 -7.91
C LEU A 131 3.98 13.43 -8.85
N LEU A 132 3.25 14.55 -8.79
CA LEU A 132 2.12 14.80 -9.66
C LEU A 132 2.55 14.89 -11.12
N ASP A 133 3.68 15.53 -11.40
CA ASP A 133 4.25 15.63 -12.73
C ASP A 133 4.73 14.28 -13.26
N TRP A 134 5.37 13.47 -12.42
CA TRP A 134 5.86 12.14 -12.79
C TRP A 134 4.74 11.24 -13.30
N ARG A 135 3.57 11.27 -12.65
CA ARG A 135 2.43 10.43 -13.01
C ARG A 135 1.47 11.05 -14.03
N SER A 136 1.63 12.33 -14.37
CA SER A 136 0.78 13.05 -15.33
C SER A 136 1.35 12.97 -16.74
N ALA A 137 0.47 12.72 -17.73
CA ALA A 137 0.83 12.77 -19.16
C ALA A 137 1.02 14.20 -19.71
N GLU A 138 0.71 15.23 -18.92
CA GLU A 138 0.95 16.64 -19.30
C GLU A 138 2.46 16.87 -19.42
N LEU A 139 2.84 17.70 -20.40
CA LEU A 139 4.26 17.98 -20.69
C LEU A 139 4.79 19.20 -19.95
N GLU A 140 3.91 20.07 -19.51
CA GLU A 140 4.27 21.28 -18.77
C GLU A 140 4.47 20.94 -17.27
N ALA A 141 5.58 21.41 -16.71
CA ALA A 141 5.89 21.20 -15.32
C ALA A 141 5.08 22.13 -14.41
N ARG A 142 4.70 21.65 -13.25
CA ARG A 142 4.18 22.46 -12.14
C ARG A 142 5.25 23.42 -11.62
N PRO A 143 4.88 24.46 -10.83
CA PRO A 143 5.82 25.49 -10.39
C PRO A 143 7.10 24.96 -9.72
N GLU A 144 7.00 23.93 -8.84
CA GLU A 144 8.15 23.31 -8.17
C GLU A 144 8.42 21.89 -8.69
N GLY A 145 7.65 21.43 -9.68
CA GLY A 145 7.72 20.11 -10.26
C GLY A 145 8.90 19.89 -11.21
N ALA A 146 8.86 18.74 -11.90
CA ALA A 146 9.91 18.35 -12.84
C ALA A 146 9.36 17.49 -13.98
N LYS A 147 9.81 17.81 -15.20
CA LYS A 147 9.58 17.05 -16.43
C LYS A 147 10.92 16.73 -17.10
N ASP A 148 10.91 16.30 -18.34
CA ASP A 148 12.09 15.86 -19.10
C ASP A 148 13.23 16.88 -19.11
N GLU A 149 12.95 18.18 -19.11
CA GLU A 149 13.98 19.22 -19.05
C GLU A 149 14.87 19.08 -17.81
N TYR A 150 14.28 18.84 -16.65
CA TYR A 150 15.01 18.61 -15.42
C TYR A 150 15.75 17.27 -15.44
N TYR A 151 15.07 16.16 -15.74
CA TYR A 151 15.66 14.82 -15.65
C TYR A 151 16.75 14.59 -16.71
N ASN A 152 16.66 15.22 -17.86
CA ASN A 152 17.70 15.18 -18.90
C ASN A 152 18.93 16.04 -18.58
N SER A 153 18.84 16.96 -17.61
CA SER A 153 19.97 17.78 -17.14
C SER A 153 20.82 17.09 -16.07
N LEU A 154 20.39 15.94 -15.55
CA LEU A 154 21.10 15.19 -14.52
C LEU A 154 22.39 14.55 -15.07
N GLU A 155 23.33 14.22 -14.15
CA GLU A 155 24.59 13.52 -14.49
C GLU A 155 24.34 12.21 -15.24
N VAL A 156 23.30 11.46 -14.84
CA VAL A 156 22.79 10.29 -15.55
C VAL A 156 21.39 10.63 -16.05
N PRO A 157 21.24 11.07 -17.32
CA PRO A 157 19.98 11.53 -17.88
C PRO A 157 18.94 10.41 -18.04
N TYR A 158 17.69 10.73 -17.78
CA TYR A 158 16.51 9.89 -18.09
C TYR A 158 15.29 10.77 -18.33
N ASN A 159 14.20 10.19 -18.80
CA ASN A 159 12.94 10.91 -19.03
C ASN A 159 11.99 10.73 -17.85
N ALA A 160 11.14 11.71 -17.60
CA ALA A 160 9.99 11.55 -16.73
C ALA A 160 9.08 10.43 -17.25
N LYS A 161 8.47 9.67 -16.34
CA LYS A 161 7.65 8.50 -16.72
C LYS A 161 6.36 8.89 -17.43
N LEU A 162 5.76 10.03 -17.08
CA LEU A 162 4.51 10.58 -17.62
C LEU A 162 3.31 9.61 -17.53
N ARG A 163 3.34 8.71 -16.57
CA ARG A 163 2.29 7.70 -16.31
C ARG A 163 2.36 7.19 -14.87
N ARG A 164 1.38 6.40 -14.45
CA ARG A 164 1.28 5.80 -13.12
C ARG A 164 2.59 5.14 -12.68
N PHE A 165 2.84 5.16 -11.38
CA PHE A 165 3.91 4.38 -10.73
C PHE A 165 3.62 2.89 -10.85
N ASP A 166 4.64 2.09 -11.15
CA ASP A 166 4.59 0.63 -11.17
C ASP A 166 5.19 0.03 -9.87
N SER A 167 5.99 0.82 -9.12
CA SER A 167 6.52 0.46 -7.79
C SER A 167 6.75 1.71 -6.93
N LEU A 168 6.81 1.54 -5.59
CA LEU A 168 7.20 2.63 -4.68
C LEU A 168 8.67 3.02 -4.85
N ASP A 169 9.53 2.08 -5.29
CA ASP A 169 10.94 2.35 -5.57
C ASP A 169 11.14 3.43 -6.63
N GLU A 170 10.17 3.62 -7.53
CA GLU A 170 10.25 4.68 -8.53
C GLU A 170 10.24 6.08 -7.92
N LEU A 171 9.75 6.25 -6.69
CA LEU A 171 9.81 7.55 -6.01
C LEU A 171 11.25 8.07 -5.89
N ILE A 172 12.24 7.19 -5.78
CA ILE A 172 13.66 7.57 -5.72
C ILE A 172 14.13 8.29 -7.00
N LEU A 173 13.45 8.04 -8.13
CA LEU A 173 13.73 8.70 -9.40
C LEU A 173 13.04 10.06 -9.53
N VAL A 174 12.12 10.39 -8.64
CA VAL A 174 11.36 11.64 -8.67
C VAL A 174 12.15 12.73 -7.94
N LYS A 175 12.21 13.93 -8.53
CA LYS A 175 12.88 15.10 -7.95
C LYS A 175 12.40 15.34 -6.51
N GLY A 176 13.32 15.64 -5.61
CA GLY A 176 13.04 15.89 -4.18
C GLY A 176 12.94 14.63 -3.30
N PHE A 177 12.91 13.42 -3.87
CA PHE A 177 12.88 12.17 -3.10
C PHE A 177 14.27 11.54 -2.99
N THR A 178 14.53 10.96 -1.84
CA THR A 178 15.72 10.14 -1.57
C THR A 178 15.28 8.78 -1.03
N ALA A 179 16.13 7.75 -1.15
CA ALA A 179 15.84 6.43 -0.59
C ALA A 179 15.50 6.52 0.90
N ARG A 180 16.22 7.35 1.66
CA ARG A 180 15.96 7.59 3.08
C ARG A 180 14.56 8.17 3.32
N ALA A 181 14.17 9.20 2.55
CA ALA A 181 12.86 9.83 2.71
C ALA A 181 11.70 8.86 2.38
N VAL A 182 11.93 7.89 1.48
CA VAL A 182 10.91 6.93 1.06
C VAL A 182 10.80 5.74 2.01
N PHE A 183 11.95 5.21 2.51
CA PHE A 183 12.00 3.91 3.20
C PHE A 183 12.38 3.96 4.68
N GLU A 184 12.84 5.11 5.20
CA GLU A 184 13.21 5.22 6.61
C GLU A 184 12.27 6.20 7.33
N PRO A 185 11.84 5.89 8.58
CA PRO A 185 11.17 6.87 9.43
C PRO A 185 12.03 8.13 9.61
N GLN A 186 11.40 9.28 9.68
CA GLN A 186 12.09 10.56 9.81
C GLN A 186 11.89 11.14 11.20
N GLU A 187 13.00 11.55 11.83
CA GLU A 187 13.03 12.30 13.07
C GLU A 187 13.19 13.80 12.74
N ASP A 188 12.61 14.68 13.57
CA ASP A 188 12.84 16.14 13.54
C ASP A 188 12.51 16.89 12.24
N VAL A 189 11.42 16.57 11.57
CA VAL A 189 10.97 17.37 10.44
C VAL A 189 9.80 18.25 10.88
N GLU A 190 9.97 19.57 10.79
CA GLU A 190 8.88 20.53 10.98
C GLU A 190 7.92 20.47 9.77
N PHE A 191 6.95 19.56 9.82
CA PHE A 191 5.79 19.61 8.94
C PHE A 191 4.61 20.24 9.69
N GLY A 192 3.70 20.86 8.93
CA GLY A 192 2.57 21.61 9.48
C GLY A 192 1.70 20.84 10.46
N SER A 193 0.81 21.53 11.15
CA SER A 193 0.02 21.12 12.31
C SER A 193 -0.96 19.96 12.14
N PHE A 194 -0.97 19.27 11.01
CA PHE A 194 -1.90 18.18 10.68
C PHE A 194 -1.28 16.77 10.77
N LEU A 195 -0.01 16.66 11.17
CA LEU A 195 0.67 15.36 11.20
C LEU A 195 0.42 14.62 12.50
N VAL A 196 -0.16 13.45 12.36
CA VAL A 196 -0.17 12.43 13.39
C VAL A 196 1.19 11.72 13.33
N THR A 197 1.94 11.82 14.40
CA THR A 197 3.23 11.12 14.55
C THR A 197 3.02 9.72 15.10
N GLY A 198 3.96 8.81 14.83
CA GLY A 198 4.01 7.50 15.47
C GLY A 198 4.19 7.59 17.00
N PRO A 199 4.16 6.43 17.71
CA PRO A 199 4.19 6.39 19.18
C PRO A 199 5.40 7.05 19.82
N ASN A 200 6.51 7.15 19.09
CA ASN A 200 7.75 7.79 19.56
C ASN A 200 7.94 9.22 19.03
N GLY A 201 6.93 9.78 18.36
CA GLY A 201 7.01 11.09 17.72
C GLY A 201 7.69 11.09 16.35
N GLU A 202 8.05 9.91 15.83
CA GLU A 202 8.60 9.74 14.49
C GLU A 202 7.52 9.94 13.41
N ILE A 203 7.94 10.41 12.25
CA ILE A 203 7.14 10.40 11.03
C ILE A 203 7.43 9.08 10.31
N PRO A 204 6.42 8.22 10.05
CA PRO A 204 6.64 6.95 9.36
C PRO A 204 7.21 7.18 7.96
N ALA A 205 7.93 6.21 7.45
CA ALA A 205 8.41 6.22 6.07
C ALA A 205 7.24 6.33 5.10
N ILE A 206 7.44 6.97 3.96
CA ILE A 206 6.40 7.09 2.92
C ILE A 206 5.93 5.69 2.49
N ALA A 207 6.84 4.72 2.40
CA ALA A 207 6.54 3.34 2.04
C ALA A 207 5.66 2.60 3.07
N ASP A 208 5.64 3.04 4.34
CA ASP A 208 4.82 2.41 5.38
C ASP A 208 3.35 2.84 5.30
N VAL A 209 3.09 4.03 4.75
CA VAL A 209 1.75 4.62 4.67
C VAL A 209 1.21 4.71 3.24
N SER A 210 1.96 4.25 2.25
CA SER A 210 1.63 4.40 0.83
C SER A 210 1.63 3.08 0.07
N VAL A 211 0.87 3.07 -1.02
CA VAL A 211 0.74 1.95 -1.96
C VAL A 211 0.60 2.48 -3.38
N ILE A 212 0.92 1.67 -4.38
CA ILE A 212 0.73 2.03 -5.79
C ILE A 212 -0.59 1.51 -6.37
N ASP A 213 -1.18 0.49 -5.75
CA ASP A 213 -2.46 -0.10 -6.17
C ASP A 213 -3.32 -0.37 -4.95
N SER A 214 -4.51 0.17 -4.95
CA SER A 214 -5.58 -0.14 -4.01
C SER A 214 -6.91 0.01 -4.73
N ARG A 215 -7.82 -0.92 -4.50
CA ARG A 215 -9.15 -0.88 -5.07
C ARG A 215 -10.16 -1.55 -4.15
N SER A 216 -11.40 -1.09 -4.23
CA SER A 216 -12.50 -1.65 -3.46
C SER A 216 -13.72 -1.89 -4.34
N SER A 217 -14.53 -2.85 -3.97
CA SER A 217 -15.81 -3.11 -4.60
C SER A 217 -16.75 -1.92 -4.46
N ASN A 218 -17.52 -1.62 -5.50
CA ASN A 218 -18.48 -0.53 -5.51
C ASN A 218 -19.91 -1.07 -5.36
N VAL A 219 -20.14 -1.74 -4.23
CA VAL A 219 -21.43 -2.31 -3.84
C VAL A 219 -21.99 -1.60 -2.63
N GLY A 220 -23.31 -1.72 -2.42
CA GLY A 220 -23.96 -1.28 -1.20
C GLY A 220 -23.73 -2.25 -0.04
N ALA A 221 -24.17 -1.90 1.15
CA ALA A 221 -24.11 -2.77 2.33
C ALA A 221 -24.89 -4.08 2.15
N ASP A 222 -25.86 -4.12 1.21
CA ASP A 222 -26.62 -5.30 0.80
C ASP A 222 -25.90 -6.18 -0.24
N GLY A 223 -24.66 -5.82 -0.62
CA GLY A 223 -23.88 -6.50 -1.65
C GLY A 223 -24.32 -6.22 -3.10
N GLN A 224 -25.36 -5.39 -3.31
CA GLN A 224 -25.82 -5.07 -4.66
C GLN A 224 -25.02 -3.92 -5.28
N ALA A 225 -24.86 -3.98 -6.61
CA ALA A 225 -24.23 -2.89 -7.35
C ALA A 225 -24.98 -1.57 -7.14
N LYS A 226 -24.25 -0.48 -6.92
CA LYS A 226 -24.83 0.86 -6.76
C LYS A 226 -25.36 1.37 -8.10
N LEU A 227 -26.45 2.13 -8.04
CA LEU A 227 -27.02 2.78 -9.22
C LEU A 227 -26.15 3.96 -9.66
N ASN A 228 -25.94 4.10 -10.95
CA ASN A 228 -25.32 5.30 -11.50
C ASN A 228 -26.28 6.49 -11.40
N VAL A 229 -25.99 7.45 -10.50
CA VAL A 229 -26.82 8.65 -10.27
C VAL A 229 -27.03 9.49 -11.53
N ASN A 230 -26.08 9.42 -12.46
CA ASN A 230 -26.12 10.20 -13.70
C ASN A 230 -27.08 9.61 -14.76
N THR A 231 -27.48 8.34 -14.61
CA THR A 231 -28.39 7.67 -15.56
C THR A 231 -29.66 7.14 -14.90
N ALA A 232 -29.65 6.87 -13.59
CA ALA A 232 -30.79 6.34 -12.87
C ALA A 232 -32.00 7.28 -12.91
N SER A 233 -33.20 6.72 -13.07
CA SER A 233 -34.45 7.48 -12.93
C SER A 233 -34.82 7.70 -11.46
N ALA A 234 -35.64 8.70 -11.18
CA ALA A 234 -36.18 8.92 -9.84
C ALA A 234 -36.88 7.67 -9.28
N GLN A 235 -37.62 6.96 -10.12
CA GLN A 235 -38.32 5.72 -9.72
C GLN A 235 -37.33 4.61 -9.32
N GLN A 236 -36.23 4.42 -10.04
CA GLN A 236 -35.19 3.45 -9.67
C GLN A 236 -34.54 3.82 -8.32
N MET A 237 -34.27 5.09 -8.08
CA MET A 237 -33.72 5.57 -6.81
C MET A 237 -34.72 5.33 -5.66
N VAL A 238 -35.99 5.59 -5.87
CA VAL A 238 -37.06 5.32 -4.88
C VAL A 238 -37.17 3.84 -4.55
N GLN A 239 -37.04 2.95 -5.54
CA GLN A 239 -37.02 1.48 -5.34
C GLN A 239 -35.83 1.03 -4.47
N ARG A 240 -34.74 1.80 -4.43
CA ARG A 240 -33.57 1.59 -3.56
C ARG A 240 -33.69 2.33 -2.22
N GLY A 241 -34.87 2.82 -1.84
CA GLY A 241 -35.12 3.45 -0.54
C GLY A 241 -34.79 4.95 -0.44
N ILE A 242 -34.43 5.60 -1.56
CA ILE A 242 -34.19 7.06 -1.55
C ILE A 242 -35.55 7.77 -1.54
N PRO A 243 -35.77 8.74 -0.62
CA PRO A 243 -37.02 9.48 -0.57
C PRO A 243 -37.35 10.16 -1.90
N ASN A 244 -38.64 10.11 -2.33
CA ASN A 244 -39.08 10.58 -3.65
C ASN A 244 -38.74 12.05 -3.90
N ASN A 245 -38.86 12.92 -2.88
CA ASN A 245 -38.48 14.34 -2.99
C ASN A 245 -36.99 14.51 -3.30
N ILE A 246 -36.13 13.69 -2.68
CA ILE A 246 -34.67 13.70 -2.91
C ILE A 246 -34.34 13.13 -4.28
N ALA A 247 -34.92 11.98 -4.65
CA ALA A 247 -34.72 11.38 -5.97
C ALA A 247 -35.12 12.35 -7.10
N THR A 248 -36.20 13.07 -6.93
CA THR A 248 -36.66 14.12 -7.87
C THR A 248 -35.70 15.30 -7.91
N ALA A 249 -35.23 15.77 -6.75
CA ALA A 249 -34.26 16.86 -6.67
C ALA A 249 -32.90 16.51 -7.30
N ILE A 250 -32.42 15.28 -7.14
CA ILE A 250 -31.21 14.76 -7.79
C ILE A 250 -31.37 14.81 -9.32
N VAL A 251 -32.48 14.28 -9.87
CA VAL A 251 -32.76 14.32 -11.32
C VAL A 251 -32.88 15.75 -11.83
N GLN A 252 -33.55 16.63 -11.10
CA GLN A 252 -33.69 18.04 -11.48
C GLN A 252 -32.32 18.76 -11.49
N ARG A 253 -31.50 18.58 -10.45
CA ARG A 253 -30.15 19.19 -10.38
C ARG A 253 -29.29 18.69 -11.55
N ARG A 254 -29.31 17.37 -11.83
CA ARG A 254 -28.59 16.77 -12.96
C ARG A 254 -29.00 17.40 -14.30
N ASN A 255 -30.29 17.64 -14.50
CA ASN A 255 -30.81 18.19 -15.76
C ASN A 255 -30.50 19.68 -15.91
N THR A 256 -30.35 20.41 -14.82
CA THR A 256 -30.16 21.88 -14.82
C THR A 256 -28.68 22.29 -14.69
N GLN A 257 -27.87 21.52 -13.99
CA GLN A 257 -26.47 21.85 -13.67
C GLN A 257 -25.47 20.86 -14.26
N GLY A 258 -25.93 19.81 -14.95
CA GLY A 258 -25.07 18.78 -15.52
C GLY A 258 -24.85 17.58 -14.58
N THR A 259 -24.04 16.63 -15.06
CA THR A 259 -23.74 15.38 -14.37
C THR A 259 -22.97 15.61 -13.08
N PHE A 260 -23.19 14.71 -12.12
CA PHE A 260 -22.39 14.66 -10.88
C PHE A 260 -21.03 14.05 -11.16
N THR A 261 -19.97 14.68 -10.67
CA THR A 261 -18.60 14.18 -10.74
C THR A 261 -18.13 13.53 -9.44
N GLN A 262 -18.82 13.82 -8.32
CA GLN A 262 -18.54 13.29 -6.99
C GLN A 262 -19.85 12.91 -6.29
N LEU A 263 -19.83 11.86 -5.48
CA LEU A 263 -20.99 11.46 -4.66
C LEU A 263 -21.24 12.50 -3.55
N GLY A 264 -20.20 13.16 -3.07
CA GLY A 264 -20.31 14.28 -2.14
C GLY A 264 -21.23 15.39 -2.62
N ASP A 265 -21.28 15.67 -3.93
CA ASP A 265 -22.21 16.64 -4.50
C ASP A 265 -23.66 16.17 -4.49
N VAL A 266 -23.89 14.85 -4.56
CA VAL A 266 -25.23 14.28 -4.39
C VAL A 266 -25.72 14.49 -2.95
N LEU A 267 -24.82 14.35 -1.98
CA LEU A 267 -25.14 14.62 -0.56
C LEU A 267 -25.41 16.10 -0.26
N ARG A 268 -25.06 17.03 -1.17
CA ARG A 268 -25.38 18.47 -1.06
C ARG A 268 -26.71 18.85 -1.70
N VAL A 269 -27.44 17.89 -2.31
CA VAL A 269 -28.75 18.15 -2.91
C VAL A 269 -29.76 18.53 -1.84
N GLN A 270 -30.64 19.48 -2.16
CA GLN A 270 -31.65 19.99 -1.23
C GLN A 270 -32.53 18.83 -0.68
N GLY A 271 -32.66 18.80 0.64
CA GLY A 271 -33.44 17.79 1.37
C GLY A 271 -32.59 16.64 1.92
N VAL A 272 -31.31 16.51 1.51
CA VAL A 272 -30.39 15.54 2.10
C VAL A 272 -29.94 16.01 3.47
N ASN A 273 -29.95 15.08 4.41
CA ASN A 273 -29.53 15.29 5.81
C ASN A 273 -28.94 13.97 6.37
N ALA A 274 -28.46 13.99 7.60
CA ALA A 274 -27.82 12.83 8.22
C ALA A 274 -28.75 11.59 8.29
N GLN A 275 -30.07 11.77 8.43
CA GLN A 275 -31.02 10.65 8.54
C GLN A 275 -31.29 9.92 7.22
N ASN A 276 -31.11 10.59 6.08
CA ASN A 276 -31.35 9.99 4.76
C ASN A 276 -30.06 9.80 3.93
N ALA A 277 -28.90 10.22 4.44
CA ALA A 277 -27.63 10.06 3.77
C ALA A 277 -27.28 8.59 3.50
N ALA A 278 -27.66 7.66 4.41
CA ALA A 278 -27.43 6.23 4.25
C ALA A 278 -27.99 5.69 2.93
N ALA A 279 -29.24 6.02 2.62
CA ALA A 279 -29.87 5.55 1.38
C ALA A 279 -29.13 6.00 0.11
N ILE A 280 -28.49 7.17 0.15
CA ILE A 280 -27.67 7.71 -0.94
C ILE A 280 -26.33 6.98 -1.01
N VAL A 281 -25.60 6.93 0.11
CA VAL A 281 -24.25 6.36 0.20
C VAL A 281 -24.23 4.88 -0.17
N ASP A 282 -25.23 4.13 0.30
CA ASP A 282 -25.31 2.68 0.06
C ASP A 282 -25.81 2.31 -1.32
N ASN A 283 -26.57 3.17 -1.99
CA ASN A 283 -27.26 2.80 -3.23
C ASN A 283 -26.82 3.57 -4.48
N LEU A 284 -26.12 4.69 -4.34
CA LEU A 284 -25.74 5.51 -5.50
C LEU A 284 -24.21 5.60 -5.65
N TRP A 285 -23.80 5.71 -6.90
CA TRP A 285 -22.47 6.08 -7.32
C TRP A 285 -22.52 6.96 -8.56
N ILE A 286 -21.41 7.66 -8.87
CA ILE A 286 -21.34 8.60 -10.01
C ILE A 286 -21.17 7.93 -11.37
N SER A 287 -20.91 6.62 -11.42
CA SER A 287 -20.67 5.85 -12.63
C SER A 287 -21.23 4.42 -12.50
N GLY A 288 -21.09 3.61 -13.56
CA GLY A 288 -21.39 2.19 -13.53
C GLY A 288 -20.18 1.31 -13.15
N ALA A 289 -19.11 1.89 -12.60
CA ALA A 289 -17.93 1.13 -12.21
C ALA A 289 -18.24 0.14 -11.07
N THR A 290 -17.80 -1.09 -11.23
CA THR A 290 -17.94 -2.15 -10.22
C THR A 290 -16.84 -2.09 -9.16
N THR A 291 -15.73 -1.42 -9.46
CA THR A 291 -14.59 -1.19 -8.57
C THR A 291 -14.16 0.27 -8.61
N VAL A 292 -13.60 0.76 -7.51
CA VAL A 292 -13.05 2.12 -7.40
C VAL A 292 -11.67 2.04 -6.78
N GLU A 293 -10.71 2.73 -7.40
CA GLU A 293 -9.33 2.81 -6.92
C GLU A 293 -9.14 3.95 -5.91
N GLY A 294 -8.13 3.79 -5.04
CA GLY A 294 -7.64 4.84 -4.17
C GLY A 294 -8.54 5.23 -3.00
N ARG A 295 -9.56 4.43 -2.70
CA ARG A 295 -10.37 4.59 -1.48
C ARG A 295 -9.63 4.04 -0.27
N ILE A 296 -9.83 4.70 0.87
CA ILE A 296 -9.26 4.32 2.17
C ILE A 296 -10.31 3.58 2.98
N ASN A 297 -9.95 2.40 3.48
CA ASN A 297 -10.82 1.58 4.32
C ASN A 297 -10.83 2.09 5.76
N VAL A 298 -11.99 2.55 6.22
CA VAL A 298 -12.18 3.10 7.58
C VAL A 298 -11.97 2.06 8.69
N ASN A 299 -12.12 0.77 8.37
CA ASN A 299 -11.98 -0.33 9.32
C ASN A 299 -10.53 -0.77 9.56
N THR A 300 -9.58 -0.35 8.70
CA THR A 300 -8.19 -0.86 8.73
C THR A 300 -7.14 0.24 8.66
N ALA A 301 -7.51 1.44 8.18
CA ALA A 301 -6.58 2.55 8.04
C ALA A 301 -6.15 3.11 9.38
N SER A 302 -4.88 3.54 9.47
CA SER A 302 -4.36 4.24 10.64
C SER A 302 -4.90 5.67 10.76
N GLU A 303 -4.78 6.25 11.94
CA GLU A 303 -5.14 7.64 12.21
C GLU A 303 -4.42 8.60 11.26
N LEU A 304 -3.12 8.37 11.04
CA LEU A 304 -2.32 9.16 10.11
C LEU A 304 -2.89 9.13 8.69
N VAL A 305 -3.19 7.95 8.17
CA VAL A 305 -3.74 7.79 6.81
C VAL A 305 -5.11 8.47 6.69
N LEU A 306 -5.99 8.31 7.68
CA LEU A 306 -7.30 8.97 7.69
C LEU A 306 -7.17 10.49 7.76
N SER A 307 -6.23 11.02 8.55
CA SER A 307 -6.00 12.47 8.70
C SER A 307 -5.53 13.15 7.41
N THR A 308 -5.01 12.38 6.43
CA THR A 308 -4.65 12.95 5.12
C THR A 308 -5.86 13.31 4.27
N LEU A 309 -7.04 12.81 4.61
CA LEU A 309 -8.25 13.09 3.83
C LEU A 309 -8.72 14.54 4.08
N PRO A 310 -9.10 15.28 3.02
CA PRO A 310 -9.66 16.61 3.15
C PRO A 310 -10.88 16.63 4.08
N GLY A 311 -10.91 17.57 5.03
CA GLY A 311 -12.00 17.68 6.01
C GLY A 311 -11.95 16.67 7.16
N MET A 312 -10.98 15.76 7.19
CA MET A 312 -10.76 14.82 8.30
C MET A 312 -9.76 15.43 9.28
N GLU A 313 -10.27 15.88 10.43
CA GLU A 313 -9.39 16.37 11.49
C GLU A 313 -8.81 15.20 12.32
N PRO A 314 -7.61 15.34 12.92
CA PRO A 314 -6.95 14.27 13.67
C PRO A 314 -7.83 13.65 14.77
N ASP A 315 -8.57 14.46 15.54
CA ASP A 315 -9.47 13.98 16.59
C ASP A 315 -10.59 13.08 16.03
N VAL A 316 -11.09 13.40 14.82
CA VAL A 316 -12.11 12.62 14.14
C VAL A 316 -11.51 11.32 13.61
N ALA A 317 -10.30 11.37 13.04
CA ALA A 317 -9.57 10.19 12.60
C ALA A 317 -9.30 9.24 13.79
N ALA A 318 -8.81 9.77 14.92
CA ALA A 318 -8.62 9.02 16.16
C ALA A 318 -9.91 8.38 16.67
N ALA A 319 -11.04 9.08 16.60
CA ALA A 319 -12.35 8.55 17.00
C ALA A 319 -12.82 7.41 16.07
N ILE A 320 -12.51 7.46 14.77
CA ILE A 320 -12.77 6.36 13.83
C ILE A 320 -11.91 5.14 14.21
N VAL A 321 -10.60 5.33 14.39
CA VAL A 321 -9.66 4.26 14.75
C VAL A 321 -10.06 3.61 16.09
N GLY A 322 -10.43 4.40 17.08
CA GLY A 322 -10.92 3.90 18.38
C GLY A 322 -12.17 3.01 18.27
N ARG A 323 -12.89 3.05 17.15
CA ARG A 323 -14.08 2.24 16.89
C ARG A 323 -13.82 1.01 16.00
N GLN A 324 -12.64 0.84 15.42
CA GLN A 324 -12.33 -0.25 14.49
C GLN A 324 -12.53 -1.67 15.05
N ASN A 325 -12.66 -1.82 16.38
CA ASN A 325 -13.08 -3.08 17.01
C ASN A 325 -14.53 -3.49 16.65
N THR A 326 -15.33 -2.57 16.09
CA THR A 326 -16.69 -2.82 15.62
C THR A 326 -16.76 -2.40 14.16
N ALA A 327 -16.87 -3.38 13.26
CA ALA A 327 -16.87 -3.15 11.83
C ALA A 327 -17.93 -2.12 11.40
N VAL A 328 -17.52 -1.10 10.68
CA VAL A 328 -18.38 -0.17 9.95
C VAL A 328 -18.83 -0.87 8.67
N GLN A 329 -20.14 -1.11 8.53
CA GLN A 329 -20.74 -1.76 7.36
C GLN A 329 -21.14 -0.75 6.28
N SER A 330 -21.56 0.43 6.68
CA SER A 330 -21.89 1.55 5.80
C SER A 330 -21.17 2.82 6.24
N LEU A 331 -20.66 3.59 5.29
CA LEU A 331 -20.00 4.88 5.57
C LEU A 331 -20.93 5.89 6.28
N SER A 332 -22.25 5.71 6.15
CA SER A 332 -23.23 6.55 6.88
C SER A 332 -23.19 6.32 8.39
N GLU A 333 -22.71 5.18 8.88
CA GLU A 333 -22.55 4.91 10.31
C GLU A 333 -21.52 5.83 10.97
N LEU A 334 -20.58 6.36 10.17
CA LEU A 334 -19.61 7.35 10.63
C LEU A 334 -20.28 8.62 11.16
N LEU A 335 -21.49 8.95 10.70
CA LEU A 335 -22.27 10.08 11.21
C LEU A 335 -22.62 9.96 12.71
N SER A 336 -22.48 8.77 13.30
CA SER A 336 -22.62 8.57 14.74
C SER A 336 -21.36 8.88 15.55
N ILE A 337 -20.22 9.11 14.86
CA ILE A 337 -18.93 9.42 15.50
C ILE A 337 -18.89 10.91 15.84
N PRO A 338 -18.52 11.28 17.07
CA PRO A 338 -18.36 12.68 17.46
C PRO A 338 -17.40 13.42 16.52
N GLY A 339 -17.83 14.57 16.01
CA GLY A 339 -17.04 15.36 15.05
C GLY A 339 -17.19 14.94 13.57
N PHE A 340 -17.65 13.72 13.27
CA PHE A 340 -17.90 13.28 11.89
C PHE A 340 -19.32 13.67 11.46
N GLY A 341 -19.51 14.92 11.06
CA GLY A 341 -20.80 15.43 10.57
C GLY A 341 -21.05 15.12 9.09
N LEU A 342 -22.26 15.50 8.62
CA LEU A 342 -22.63 15.37 7.20
C LEU A 342 -21.66 16.13 6.28
N GLU A 343 -21.11 17.25 6.72
CA GLU A 343 -20.15 18.04 5.94
C GLU A 343 -18.84 17.26 5.70
N VAL A 344 -18.32 16.58 6.72
CA VAL A 344 -17.14 15.71 6.59
C VAL A 344 -17.44 14.55 5.64
N LEU A 345 -18.62 13.91 5.76
CA LEU A 345 -19.04 12.86 4.85
C LEU A 345 -19.12 13.36 3.39
N GLN A 346 -19.64 14.55 3.16
CA GLN A 346 -19.71 15.17 1.82
C GLN A 346 -18.35 15.39 1.19
N GLN A 347 -17.31 15.62 1.99
CA GLN A 347 -15.94 15.83 1.53
C GLN A 347 -15.18 14.53 1.33
N THR A 348 -15.49 13.47 2.09
CA THR A 348 -14.69 12.25 2.17
C THR A 348 -15.33 11.02 1.53
N VAL A 349 -16.65 11.00 1.29
CA VAL A 349 -17.39 9.81 0.84
C VAL A 349 -16.85 9.19 -0.44
N ASP A 350 -16.31 9.99 -1.34
CA ASP A 350 -15.73 9.51 -2.60
C ASP A 350 -14.39 8.80 -2.39
N ARG A 351 -13.74 9.02 -1.25
CA ARG A 351 -12.40 8.52 -0.89
C ARG A 351 -12.39 7.47 0.20
N LEU A 352 -13.56 7.16 0.77
CA LEU A 352 -13.72 6.17 1.82
C LEU A 352 -14.36 4.88 1.30
N THR A 353 -14.02 3.77 1.94
CA THR A 353 -14.62 2.46 1.74
C THR A 353 -14.67 1.69 3.06
N THR A 354 -15.41 0.60 3.09
CA THR A 354 -15.46 -0.36 4.21
C THR A 354 -14.78 -1.69 3.89
N GLY A 355 -14.38 -1.91 2.61
CA GLY A 355 -13.78 -3.15 2.16
C GLY A 355 -12.61 -2.91 1.22
N THR A 356 -11.92 -3.99 0.84
CA THR A 356 -10.76 -3.99 -0.04
C THR A 356 -10.79 -5.16 -1.01
N GLN A 357 -10.09 -5.00 -2.13
CA GLN A 357 -9.81 -6.06 -3.09
C GLN A 357 -8.30 -6.24 -3.33
N VAL A 358 -7.45 -5.47 -2.66
CA VAL A 358 -6.00 -5.53 -2.81
C VAL A 358 -5.35 -5.75 -1.45
N PHE A 359 -4.49 -6.75 -1.38
CA PHE A 359 -3.74 -7.10 -0.18
C PHE A 359 -2.24 -7.12 -0.47
N LEU A 360 -1.45 -6.58 0.43
CA LEU A 360 -0.01 -6.69 0.44
C LEU A 360 0.38 -7.82 1.38
N VAL A 361 1.10 -8.80 0.88
CA VAL A 361 1.59 -9.92 1.68
C VAL A 361 3.09 -9.80 1.81
N ARG A 362 3.55 -9.46 2.99
CA ARG A 362 4.97 -9.36 3.35
C ARG A 362 5.41 -10.67 3.96
N VAL A 363 6.48 -11.26 3.46
CA VAL A 363 6.96 -12.57 3.93
C VAL A 363 8.47 -12.56 4.05
N ILE A 364 9.00 -13.01 5.20
CA ILE A 364 10.42 -13.33 5.38
C ILE A 364 10.59 -14.85 5.47
N GLY A 365 11.21 -15.44 4.46
CA GLY A 365 11.64 -16.82 4.47
C GLY A 365 13.04 -16.96 5.05
N VAL A 366 13.27 -18.02 5.84
CA VAL A 366 14.51 -18.27 6.57
C VAL A 366 15.01 -19.68 6.33
N ALA A 367 16.29 -19.82 5.95
CA ALA A 367 16.98 -21.11 5.81
C ALA A 367 18.42 -21.00 6.32
N GLY A 368 18.74 -21.69 7.43
CA GLY A 368 20.00 -21.50 8.14
C GLY A 368 20.15 -20.04 8.57
N ASP A 369 21.26 -19.40 8.16
CA ASP A 369 21.56 -18.00 8.48
C ASP A 369 21.08 -17.02 7.38
N THR A 370 20.43 -17.54 6.33
CA THR A 370 20.01 -16.73 5.17
C THR A 370 18.52 -16.41 5.27
N GLN A 371 18.18 -15.16 5.01
CA GLN A 371 16.82 -14.65 4.95
C GLN A 371 16.53 -14.09 3.55
N VAL A 372 15.29 -14.21 3.10
CA VAL A 372 14.77 -13.60 1.88
C VAL A 372 13.44 -12.95 2.20
N ALA A 373 13.33 -11.65 2.00
CA ALA A 373 12.10 -10.90 2.17
C ALA A 373 11.43 -10.66 0.80
N LEU A 374 10.15 -11.00 0.72
CA LEU A 374 9.31 -10.80 -0.45
C LEU A 374 8.05 -10.04 -0.05
N GLN A 375 7.59 -9.16 -0.94
CA GLN A 375 6.25 -8.59 -0.89
C GLN A 375 5.47 -9.05 -2.12
N ALA A 376 4.30 -9.63 -1.91
CA ALA A 376 3.37 -9.93 -2.99
C ALA A 376 2.17 -8.97 -2.90
N THR A 377 1.75 -8.44 -4.05
CA THR A 377 0.46 -7.77 -4.19
C THR A 377 -0.55 -8.78 -4.70
N LEU A 378 -1.57 -9.04 -3.89
CA LEU A 378 -2.67 -9.95 -4.21
C LEU A 378 -3.91 -9.13 -4.54
N VAL A 379 -4.69 -9.57 -5.51
CA VAL A 379 -5.93 -8.93 -5.92
C VAL A 379 -7.05 -9.97 -5.88
N ILE A 380 -8.18 -9.60 -5.29
CA ILE A 380 -9.41 -10.38 -5.34
C ILE A 380 -10.23 -9.88 -6.53
N ASP A 381 -10.46 -10.76 -7.49
CA ASP A 381 -11.35 -10.53 -8.64
C ASP A 381 -12.51 -11.55 -8.66
N ALA A 382 -13.20 -11.66 -9.78
CA ALA A 382 -14.34 -12.57 -9.94
C ALA A 382 -13.95 -14.07 -9.88
N GLU A 383 -12.67 -14.39 -10.10
CA GLU A 383 -12.13 -15.75 -10.10
C GLU A 383 -11.53 -16.12 -8.74
N GLY A 384 -11.39 -15.16 -7.82
CA GLY A 384 -10.80 -15.31 -6.48
C GLY A 384 -9.51 -14.52 -6.31
N PRO A 385 -8.71 -14.82 -5.25
CA PRO A 385 -7.46 -14.13 -4.99
C PRO A 385 -6.35 -14.56 -5.97
N ASN A 386 -5.72 -13.59 -6.60
CA ASN A 386 -4.66 -13.78 -7.59
C ASN A 386 -3.43 -12.96 -7.25
N VAL A 387 -2.23 -13.47 -7.62
CA VAL A 387 -0.98 -12.72 -7.48
C VAL A 387 -0.84 -11.75 -8.65
N LEU A 388 -0.85 -10.44 -8.35
CA LEU A 388 -0.59 -9.41 -9.33
C LEU A 388 0.92 -9.20 -9.54
N LYS A 389 1.69 -9.19 -8.44
CA LYS A 389 3.12 -8.89 -8.46
C LYS A 389 3.83 -9.52 -7.26
N ILE A 390 5.10 -9.87 -7.43
CA ILE A 390 6.01 -10.25 -6.34
C ILE A 390 7.30 -9.45 -6.50
N GLU A 391 7.74 -8.79 -5.43
CA GLU A 391 8.94 -7.98 -5.37
C GLU A 391 9.83 -8.42 -4.20
N ARG A 392 11.14 -8.17 -4.29
CA ARG A 392 12.01 -8.23 -3.11
C ARG A 392 11.81 -6.96 -2.30
N MET A 393 11.80 -7.08 -0.99
CA MET A 393 11.71 -5.93 -0.10
C MET A 393 12.95 -5.86 0.82
N PRO A 394 13.34 -4.67 1.30
CA PRO A 394 14.31 -4.52 2.38
C PRO A 394 13.83 -5.24 3.65
N PHE A 395 14.77 -5.78 4.45
CA PHE A 395 14.44 -6.51 5.69
C PHE A 395 13.89 -5.61 6.81
N GLU A 396 14.06 -4.32 6.70
CA GLU A 396 13.71 -3.33 7.74
C GLU A 396 12.22 -2.99 7.77
N ASN A 397 11.44 -3.44 6.78
CA ASN A 397 10.02 -3.08 6.59
C ASN A 397 9.05 -4.20 7.02
N MET A 398 9.40 -4.96 8.06
CA MET A 398 8.52 -5.98 8.64
C MET A 398 8.52 -5.99 10.16
#